data_f28d9527372c7469fedd9d169a72b343
#
_entry.id   f28d9527372c7469fedd9d169a72b343
#
_cell.length_a   1.000
_cell.length_b   1.000
_cell.length_c   1.000
_cell.angle_alpha   90.00
_cell.angle_beta   90.00
_cell.angle_gamma   90.00
#
_symmetry.space_group_name_H-M   'P 1'
#
loop_
_entity.id
_entity.type
_entity.pdbx_description
1 polymer ?
#
loop_
_entity_poly.entity_id
_entity_poly.type
_entity_poly.pdbx_seq_one_letter_code
_entity_poly.pdbx_strand_id
1 'polypeptide(L)'
;MTSSTYAAQAEQYAAEGYAVFPGVLNGSMLQMLREQCSAFMAREDARMDAMGVDTIGITHRGKRYFANQCQRAQPALRHMLFSPVMAEICRATLGDDVYFFFDQFVVKGPEGGMSFGWHQDSGYVVGNGGPVDHLPYLTCWCPLDDATAENGTVRLIPFSANPKSRDILPHERQPKSNDLVAQADAAQMRTVEASAGSVVAFSSRLLHSTGPNLSSRLRRVYLAQYTVEAMLNPGTRHLRNNAVPLLWHGEQVTVA
;
A
#
# COMPACT_ATOMS: atom_id res chain seq x y z
N MET A 1 -29.75 2.09 -11.47
CA MET A 1 -28.33 1.68 -11.44
C MET A 1 -27.52 2.89 -11.86
N THR A 2 -26.95 3.63 -10.93
CA THR A 2 -26.03 4.74 -11.23
C THR A 2 -24.77 4.11 -11.81
N SER A 3 -24.43 4.47 -13.06
CA SER A 3 -23.14 4.06 -13.66
C SER A 3 -22.01 4.47 -12.74
N SER A 4 -21.27 3.50 -12.22
CA SER A 4 -20.11 3.80 -11.38
C SER A 4 -19.10 4.64 -12.17
N THR A 5 -18.64 5.75 -11.60
CA THR A 5 -17.60 6.60 -12.20
C THR A 5 -16.35 5.80 -12.61
N TYR A 6 -16.13 4.64 -12.01
CA TYR A 6 -14.95 3.79 -12.18
C TYR A 6 -15.27 2.38 -12.71
N ALA A 7 -16.28 2.23 -13.58
CA ALA A 7 -16.70 0.92 -14.10
C ALA A 7 -15.53 0.17 -14.79
N ALA A 8 -14.77 0.84 -15.65
CA ALA A 8 -13.63 0.23 -16.33
C ALA A 8 -12.52 -0.22 -15.36
N GLN A 9 -12.27 0.57 -14.30
CA GLN A 9 -11.31 0.21 -13.27
C GLN A 9 -11.80 -0.98 -12.42
N ALA A 10 -13.10 -1.06 -12.14
CA ALA A 10 -13.70 -2.20 -11.45
C ALA A 10 -13.53 -3.49 -12.25
N GLU A 11 -13.81 -3.45 -13.56
CA GLU A 11 -13.58 -4.58 -14.47
C GLU A 11 -12.10 -4.98 -14.53
N GLN A 12 -11.20 -4.01 -14.67
CA GLN A 12 -9.76 -4.25 -14.67
C GLN A 12 -9.29 -4.88 -13.34
N TYR A 13 -9.73 -4.36 -12.20
CA TYR A 13 -9.38 -4.89 -10.90
C TYR A 13 -9.87 -6.34 -10.72
N ALA A 14 -11.09 -6.63 -11.10
CA ALA A 14 -11.65 -7.99 -11.02
C ALA A 14 -10.89 -9.00 -11.90
N ALA A 15 -10.52 -8.60 -13.12
CA ALA A 15 -9.82 -9.45 -14.07
C ALA A 15 -8.33 -9.62 -13.71
N GLU A 16 -7.63 -8.52 -13.45
CA GLU A 16 -6.17 -8.44 -13.37
C GLU A 16 -5.63 -8.33 -11.94
N GLY A 17 -6.47 -8.06 -10.96
CA GLY A 17 -6.08 -7.85 -9.56
C GLY A 17 -5.55 -6.47 -9.25
N TYR A 18 -5.57 -5.54 -10.21
CA TYR A 18 -5.21 -4.15 -10.03
C TYR A 18 -5.96 -3.22 -10.97
N ALA A 19 -6.04 -1.94 -10.60
CA ALA A 19 -6.48 -0.85 -11.46
C ALA A 19 -5.72 0.44 -11.16
N VAL A 20 -5.67 1.36 -12.12
CA VAL A 20 -5.06 2.68 -11.95
C VAL A 20 -6.14 3.75 -12.01
N PHE A 21 -6.10 4.67 -11.02
CA PHE A 21 -6.97 5.83 -10.91
C PHE A 21 -6.10 7.09 -11.03
N PRO A 22 -5.99 7.67 -12.24
CA PRO A 22 -5.04 8.75 -12.50
C PRO A 22 -5.47 10.06 -11.84
N GLY A 23 -4.57 10.74 -11.10
CA GLY A 23 -4.73 12.11 -10.63
C GLY A 23 -5.96 12.35 -9.73
N VAL A 24 -6.40 11.34 -8.98
CA VAL A 24 -7.65 11.41 -8.19
C VAL A 24 -7.48 12.12 -6.85
N LEU A 25 -6.26 12.21 -6.32
CA LEU A 25 -5.97 12.99 -5.12
C LEU A 25 -5.73 14.44 -5.51
N ASN A 26 -6.53 15.34 -4.97
CA ASN A 26 -6.38 16.78 -5.26
C ASN A 26 -5.09 17.36 -4.67
N GLY A 27 -4.72 18.57 -5.11
CA GLY A 27 -3.48 19.24 -4.72
C GLY A 27 -3.33 19.42 -3.21
N SER A 28 -4.41 19.75 -2.49
CA SER A 28 -4.36 19.93 -1.03
C SER A 28 -4.14 18.62 -0.28
N MET A 29 -4.76 17.53 -0.71
CA MET A 29 -4.50 16.19 -0.15
C MET A 29 -3.05 15.76 -0.41
N LEU A 30 -2.57 15.95 -1.64
CA LEU A 30 -1.21 15.60 -2.01
C LEU A 30 -0.18 16.40 -1.22
N GLN A 31 -0.40 17.69 -1.03
CA GLN A 31 0.47 18.53 -0.20
C GLN A 31 0.46 18.09 1.26
N MET A 32 -0.71 17.88 1.85
CA MET A 32 -0.83 17.37 3.22
C MET A 32 -0.07 16.05 3.39
N LEU A 33 -0.22 15.10 2.48
CA LEU A 33 0.51 13.82 2.54
C LEU A 33 2.03 14.01 2.45
N ARG A 34 2.51 14.92 1.60
CA ARG A 34 3.95 15.26 1.48
C ARG A 34 4.50 15.86 2.77
N GLU A 35 3.76 16.78 3.39
CA GLU A 35 4.13 17.40 4.67
C GLU A 35 4.20 16.37 5.80
N GLN A 36 3.19 15.50 5.91
CA GLN A 36 3.18 14.44 6.91
C GLN A 36 4.32 13.42 6.69
N CYS A 37 4.61 13.07 5.43
CA CYS A 37 5.72 12.22 5.08
C CYS A 37 7.07 12.84 5.50
N SER A 38 7.28 14.13 5.22
CA SER A 38 8.51 14.85 5.57
C SER A 38 8.70 14.97 7.09
N ALA A 39 7.62 15.28 7.82
CA ALA A 39 7.63 15.34 9.29
C ALA A 39 7.93 13.96 9.89
N PHE A 40 7.43 12.89 9.29
CA PHE A 40 7.75 11.53 9.68
C PHE A 40 9.23 11.21 9.49
N MET A 41 9.80 11.47 8.30
CA MET A 41 11.22 11.24 8.03
C MET A 41 12.11 11.97 9.03
N ALA A 42 11.84 13.27 9.27
CA ALA A 42 12.59 14.09 10.24
C ALA A 42 12.53 13.50 11.66
N ARG A 43 11.38 12.98 12.08
CA ARG A 43 11.23 12.33 13.38
C ARG A 43 12.04 11.02 13.48
N GLU A 44 12.05 10.20 12.42
CA GLU A 44 12.86 8.98 12.41
C GLU A 44 14.36 9.30 12.39
N ASP A 45 14.79 10.33 11.66
CA ASP A 45 16.18 10.78 11.67
C ASP A 45 16.60 11.26 13.06
N ALA A 46 15.79 12.09 13.72
CA ALA A 46 16.04 12.53 15.11
C ALA A 46 16.09 11.35 16.09
N ARG A 47 15.25 10.32 15.89
CA ARG A 47 15.28 9.10 16.71
C ARG A 47 16.56 8.30 16.49
N MET A 48 17.04 8.21 15.25
CA MET A 48 18.31 7.58 14.93
C MET A 48 19.50 8.34 15.55
N ASP A 49 19.47 9.68 15.51
CA ASP A 49 20.47 10.53 16.14
C ASP A 49 20.54 10.28 17.66
N ALA A 50 19.39 10.27 18.32
CA ALA A 50 19.29 10.01 19.76
C ALA A 50 19.82 8.62 20.17
N MET A 51 19.76 7.64 19.26
CA MET A 51 20.24 6.27 19.47
C MET A 51 21.67 6.05 18.96
N GLY A 52 22.27 7.00 18.24
CA GLY A 52 23.59 6.87 17.63
C GLY A 52 23.65 5.79 16.53
N VAL A 53 22.57 5.60 15.77
CA VAL A 53 22.45 4.56 14.73
C VAL A 53 21.91 5.14 13.41
N ASP A 54 22.18 4.46 12.30
CA ASP A 54 21.63 4.79 10.97
C ASP A 54 20.56 3.79 10.49
N THR A 55 20.18 2.85 11.36
CA THR A 55 19.18 1.82 11.02
C THR A 55 18.33 1.49 12.22
N ILE A 56 16.99 1.51 12.03
CA ILE A 56 16.01 1.04 13.01
C ILE A 56 15.04 0.08 12.28
N GLY A 57 15.11 -1.22 12.60
CA GLY A 57 14.33 -2.24 11.94
C GLY A 57 14.61 -2.31 10.43
N ILE A 58 13.62 -2.01 9.60
CA ILE A 58 13.76 -1.96 8.14
C ILE A 58 13.94 -0.54 7.59
N THR A 59 14.02 0.47 8.45
CA THR A 59 14.31 1.85 8.09
C THR A 59 15.81 2.10 8.12
N HIS A 60 16.36 2.63 7.03
CA HIS A 60 17.76 2.96 6.84
C HIS A 60 17.85 4.44 6.46
N ARG A 61 18.59 5.24 7.23
CA ARG A 61 18.75 6.69 7.04
C ARG A 61 19.11 7.03 5.58
N GLY A 62 18.37 7.97 5.01
CA GLY A 62 18.59 8.45 3.65
C GLY A 62 18.30 7.45 2.51
N LYS A 63 18.10 6.16 2.82
CA LYS A 63 17.92 5.10 1.81
C LYS A 63 16.50 4.55 1.75
N ARG A 64 15.91 4.28 2.90
CA ARG A 64 14.58 3.66 2.98
C ARG A 64 13.91 4.00 4.30
N TYR A 65 12.69 4.54 4.26
CA TYR A 65 11.89 4.81 5.45
C TYR A 65 10.54 4.09 5.38
N PHE A 66 10.14 3.55 6.53
CA PHE A 66 8.82 2.97 6.75
C PHE A 66 8.16 3.58 7.97
N ALA A 67 6.91 4.04 7.80
CA ALA A 67 6.06 4.42 8.90
C ALA A 67 4.74 3.68 8.84
N ASN A 68 4.46 2.92 9.86
CA ASN A 68 3.26 2.11 9.96
C ASN A 68 2.22 2.78 10.86
N GLN A 69 0.93 2.62 10.52
CA GLN A 69 -0.21 3.12 11.29
C GLN A 69 -0.10 4.63 11.62
N CYS A 70 0.33 5.42 10.62
CA CYS A 70 0.62 6.84 10.76
C CYS A 70 -0.59 7.65 11.18
N GLN A 71 -1.80 7.26 10.77
CA GLN A 71 -3.05 7.95 11.10
C GLN A 71 -3.33 8.00 12.63
N ARG A 72 -2.72 7.13 13.43
CA ARG A 72 -2.85 7.16 14.90
C ARG A 72 -2.13 8.36 15.51
N ALA A 73 -0.98 8.72 14.95
CA ALA A 73 -0.18 9.85 15.41
C ALA A 73 -0.48 11.14 14.63
N GLN A 74 -1.09 11.03 13.46
CA GLN A 74 -1.35 12.13 12.52
C GLN A 74 -2.81 12.12 12.06
N PRO A 75 -3.74 12.66 12.87
CA PRO A 75 -5.18 12.63 12.54
C PRO A 75 -5.53 13.28 11.21
N ALA A 76 -4.73 14.23 10.71
CA ALA A 76 -4.92 14.86 9.39
C ALA A 76 -4.98 13.84 8.24
N LEU A 77 -4.29 12.69 8.36
CA LEU A 77 -4.34 11.63 7.35
C LEU A 77 -5.75 11.03 7.17
N ARG A 78 -6.61 11.13 8.20
CA ARG A 78 -8.01 10.67 8.13
C ARG A 78 -8.82 11.39 7.05
N HIS A 79 -8.48 12.66 6.73
CA HIS A 79 -9.14 13.40 5.65
C HIS A 79 -8.94 12.74 4.28
N MET A 80 -7.80 12.08 4.06
CA MET A 80 -7.57 11.29 2.83
C MET A 80 -8.17 9.89 2.97
N LEU A 81 -7.90 9.20 4.07
CA LEU A 81 -8.30 7.81 4.28
C LEU A 81 -9.82 7.61 4.21
N PHE A 82 -10.60 8.58 4.68
CA PHE A 82 -12.06 8.56 4.70
C PHE A 82 -12.68 9.57 3.74
N SER A 83 -11.94 9.98 2.70
CA SER A 83 -12.45 10.90 1.69
C SER A 83 -13.45 10.23 0.75
N PRO A 84 -14.35 10.99 0.11
CA PRO A 84 -15.27 10.46 -0.90
C PRO A 84 -14.54 9.75 -2.04
N VAL A 85 -13.39 10.24 -2.49
CA VAL A 85 -12.62 9.58 -3.56
C VAL A 85 -12.14 8.20 -3.14
N MET A 86 -11.68 8.01 -1.90
CA MET A 86 -11.29 6.68 -1.41
C MET A 86 -12.49 5.77 -1.23
N ALA A 87 -13.64 6.30 -0.80
CA ALA A 87 -14.88 5.54 -0.73
C ALA A 87 -15.33 5.04 -2.11
N GLU A 88 -15.25 5.87 -3.15
CA GLU A 88 -15.58 5.46 -4.53
C GLU A 88 -14.61 4.41 -5.08
N ILE A 89 -13.31 4.55 -4.84
CA ILE A 89 -12.30 3.54 -5.22
C ILE A 89 -12.60 2.21 -4.52
N CYS A 90 -12.86 2.24 -3.23
CA CYS A 90 -13.19 1.06 -2.45
C CYS A 90 -14.49 0.41 -2.91
N ARG A 91 -15.54 1.20 -3.20
CA ARG A 91 -16.80 0.67 -3.74
C ARG A 91 -16.58 -0.01 -5.09
N ALA A 92 -15.78 0.57 -5.96
CA ALA A 92 -15.48 0.02 -7.28
C ALA A 92 -14.67 -1.29 -7.23
N THR A 93 -13.90 -1.54 -6.16
CA THR A 93 -12.97 -2.66 -6.06
C THR A 93 -13.37 -3.72 -5.05
N LEU A 94 -13.93 -3.32 -3.91
CA LEU A 94 -14.30 -4.21 -2.80
C LEU A 94 -15.82 -4.36 -2.61
N GLY A 95 -16.63 -3.40 -3.08
CA GLY A 95 -18.08 -3.41 -2.91
C GLY A 95 -18.58 -2.52 -1.79
N ASP A 96 -19.71 -2.89 -1.18
CA ASP A 96 -20.55 -2.00 -0.38
C ASP A 96 -20.19 -1.95 1.13
N ASP A 97 -19.49 -2.94 1.65
CA ASP A 97 -19.07 -3.00 3.05
C ASP A 97 -17.54 -2.99 3.13
N VAL A 98 -16.98 -1.85 3.57
CA VAL A 98 -15.53 -1.65 3.55
C VAL A 98 -15.07 -0.98 4.84
N TYR A 99 -13.96 -1.49 5.37
CA TYR A 99 -13.30 -0.98 6.57
C TYR A 99 -11.88 -0.53 6.23
N PHE A 100 -11.46 0.60 6.80
CA PHE A 100 -10.05 0.97 6.82
C PHE A 100 -9.28 -0.04 7.68
N PHE A 101 -8.18 -0.57 7.12
CA PHE A 101 -7.40 -1.63 7.74
C PHE A 101 -6.03 -1.16 8.24
N PHE A 102 -5.26 -0.48 7.38
CA PHE A 102 -3.88 -0.13 7.68
C PHE A 102 -3.39 1.03 6.82
N ASP A 103 -2.40 1.77 7.31
CA ASP A 103 -1.70 2.78 6.50
C ASP A 103 -0.21 2.80 6.79
N GLN A 104 0.57 3.23 5.78
CA GLN A 104 1.99 3.43 5.94
C GLN A 104 2.57 4.41 4.91
N PHE A 105 3.62 5.12 5.30
CA PHE A 105 4.52 5.76 4.34
C PHE A 105 5.66 4.82 3.97
N VAL A 106 6.00 4.80 2.68
CA VAL A 106 7.15 4.08 2.14
C VAL A 106 7.97 5.05 1.29
N VAL A 107 9.20 5.33 1.73
CA VAL A 107 10.08 6.26 1.04
C VAL A 107 11.33 5.53 0.57
N LYS A 108 11.75 5.81 -0.64
CA LYS A 108 13.06 5.42 -1.19
C LYS A 108 13.92 6.66 -1.37
N GLY A 109 15.09 6.63 -0.76
CA GLY A 109 16.12 7.64 -0.95
C GLY A 109 16.66 7.62 -2.38
N PRO A 110 17.36 8.69 -2.79
CA PRO A 110 17.99 8.77 -4.10
C PRO A 110 19.18 7.79 -4.22
N GLU A 111 19.60 7.56 -5.46
CA GLU A 111 20.88 6.94 -5.82
C GLU A 111 21.13 5.56 -5.19
N GLY A 112 20.25 4.62 -5.45
CA GLY A 112 20.41 3.23 -5.01
C GLY A 112 19.58 2.86 -3.78
N GLY A 113 18.46 3.54 -3.58
CA GLY A 113 17.43 3.11 -2.61
C GLY A 113 17.08 1.63 -2.80
N MET A 114 16.82 0.93 -1.69
CA MET A 114 16.63 -0.52 -1.68
C MET A 114 15.42 -0.96 -2.52
N SER A 115 15.54 -2.10 -3.20
CA SER A 115 14.43 -2.77 -3.87
C SER A 115 13.55 -3.50 -2.87
N PHE A 116 12.28 -3.74 -3.23
CA PHE A 116 11.43 -4.74 -2.58
C PHE A 116 11.29 -5.93 -3.52
N GLY A 117 11.61 -7.13 -3.02
CA GLY A 117 11.43 -8.37 -3.76
C GLY A 117 9.96 -8.66 -4.08
N TRP A 118 9.72 -9.63 -4.95
CA TRP A 118 8.36 -10.06 -5.28
C TRP A 118 7.67 -10.62 -4.05
N HIS A 119 6.49 -10.12 -3.75
CA HIS A 119 5.69 -10.55 -2.61
C HIS A 119 4.20 -10.28 -2.85
N GLN A 120 3.40 -10.83 -1.98
CA GLN A 120 2.00 -10.49 -1.77
C GLN A 120 1.88 -9.85 -0.39
N ASP A 121 1.07 -8.80 -0.24
CA ASP A 121 0.81 -8.21 1.07
C ASP A 121 0.18 -9.23 2.05
N SER A 122 -0.67 -10.13 1.52
CA SER A 122 -1.22 -11.27 2.27
C SER A 122 -0.14 -12.21 2.81
N GLY A 123 0.99 -12.35 2.11
CA GLY A 123 2.14 -13.13 2.59
C GLY A 123 2.74 -12.54 3.87
N TYR A 124 2.77 -11.21 4.00
CA TYR A 124 3.19 -10.55 5.25
C TYR A 124 2.19 -10.76 6.39
N VAL A 125 0.89 -10.84 6.10
CA VAL A 125 -0.10 -11.17 7.13
C VAL A 125 0.18 -12.55 7.70
N VAL A 126 0.29 -13.57 6.83
CA VAL A 126 0.55 -14.96 7.22
C VAL A 126 1.92 -15.14 7.84
N GLY A 127 2.97 -14.60 7.21
CA GLY A 127 4.35 -14.71 7.68
C GLY A 127 4.64 -14.01 9.02
N ASN A 128 3.73 -13.15 9.46
CA ASN A 128 3.75 -12.51 10.79
C ASN A 128 2.64 -13.04 11.72
N GLY A 129 2.22 -14.29 11.55
CA GLY A 129 1.30 -14.99 12.45
C GLY A 129 -0.16 -14.57 12.35
N GLY A 130 -0.56 -13.94 11.26
CA GLY A 130 -1.96 -13.62 10.98
C GLY A 130 -2.75 -14.81 10.42
N PRO A 131 -4.08 -14.66 10.21
CA PRO A 131 -4.92 -15.72 9.69
C PRO A 131 -4.52 -16.11 8.27
N VAL A 132 -4.48 -17.41 8.00
CA VAL A 132 -4.11 -17.96 6.68
C VAL A 132 -5.26 -17.93 5.68
N ASP A 133 -6.46 -17.82 6.18
CA ASP A 133 -7.74 -17.88 5.44
C ASP A 133 -8.44 -16.54 5.30
N HIS A 134 -7.73 -15.41 5.62
CA HIS A 134 -8.32 -14.08 5.50
C HIS A 134 -8.71 -13.77 4.04
N LEU A 135 -9.77 -12.99 3.87
CA LEU A 135 -10.17 -12.48 2.56
C LEU A 135 -9.11 -11.53 1.98
N PRO A 136 -8.99 -11.45 0.64
CA PRO A 136 -8.11 -10.46 0.04
C PRO A 136 -8.56 -9.04 0.41
N TYR A 137 -7.61 -8.18 0.70
CA TYR A 137 -7.83 -6.77 0.97
C TYR A 137 -7.20 -5.90 -0.12
N LEU A 138 -7.61 -4.64 -0.17
CA LEU A 138 -7.15 -3.66 -1.15
C LEU A 138 -5.94 -2.91 -0.61
N THR A 139 -4.90 -2.79 -1.42
CA THR A 139 -3.81 -1.84 -1.22
C THR A 139 -3.94 -0.71 -2.22
N CYS A 140 -4.15 0.52 -1.74
CA CYS A 140 -4.10 1.75 -2.51
C CYS A 140 -2.70 2.35 -2.40
N TRP A 141 -1.88 2.17 -3.42
CA TRP A 141 -0.54 2.70 -3.53
C TRP A 141 -0.60 4.10 -4.14
N CYS A 142 -0.39 5.14 -3.33
CA CYS A 142 -0.57 6.55 -3.69
C CYS A 142 0.80 7.21 -3.84
N PRO A 143 1.34 7.40 -5.06
CA PRO A 143 2.59 8.09 -5.28
C PRO A 143 2.42 9.58 -4.94
N LEU A 144 3.31 10.08 -4.09
CA LEU A 144 3.37 11.50 -3.71
C LEU A 144 4.29 12.29 -4.65
N ASP A 145 5.13 11.59 -5.38
CA ASP A 145 5.99 12.08 -6.46
C ASP A 145 5.70 11.24 -7.70
N ASP A 146 5.97 11.76 -8.90
CA ASP A 146 5.82 10.96 -10.11
C ASP A 146 6.64 9.68 -9.99
N ALA A 147 5.97 8.55 -10.16
CA ALA A 147 6.57 7.23 -10.04
C ALA A 147 6.89 6.67 -11.42
N THR A 148 8.18 6.43 -11.66
CA THR A 148 8.73 5.96 -12.94
C THR A 148 9.54 4.68 -12.76
N ALA A 149 9.88 4.03 -13.86
CA ALA A 149 10.78 2.88 -13.84
C ALA A 149 12.13 3.23 -13.20
N GLU A 150 12.65 4.45 -13.46
CA GLU A 150 13.93 4.94 -12.93
C GLU A 150 13.92 5.09 -11.40
N ASN A 151 12.84 5.63 -10.82
CA ASN A 151 12.78 5.86 -9.37
C ASN A 151 12.15 4.70 -8.58
N GLY A 152 11.97 3.56 -9.23
CA GLY A 152 11.53 2.33 -8.60
C GLY A 152 10.03 2.30 -8.29
N THR A 153 9.22 2.62 -9.31
CA THR A 153 7.75 2.44 -9.27
C THR A 153 7.36 0.98 -9.00
N VAL A 154 6.08 0.76 -8.76
CA VAL A 154 5.53 -0.59 -8.55
C VAL A 154 5.52 -1.40 -9.84
N ARG A 155 5.89 -2.66 -9.73
CA ARG A 155 5.79 -3.69 -10.77
C ARG A 155 4.83 -4.76 -10.29
N LEU A 156 3.93 -5.17 -11.14
CA LEU A 156 2.84 -6.10 -10.83
C LEU A 156 2.88 -7.29 -11.80
N ILE A 157 2.47 -8.46 -11.34
CA ILE A 157 2.16 -9.59 -12.22
C ILE A 157 0.65 -9.79 -12.19
N PRO A 158 -0.05 -9.47 -13.29
CA PRO A 158 -1.52 -9.58 -13.35
C PRO A 158 -2.03 -11.00 -13.09
N PHE A 159 -3.25 -11.12 -12.56
CA PHE A 159 -3.88 -12.43 -12.36
C PHE A 159 -4.07 -13.22 -13.65
N SER A 160 -4.24 -12.55 -14.79
CA SER A 160 -4.29 -13.19 -16.11
C SER A 160 -2.98 -13.87 -16.48
N ALA A 161 -1.84 -13.30 -16.06
CA ALA A 161 -0.50 -13.86 -16.30
C ALA A 161 -0.11 -14.92 -15.25
N ASN A 162 -0.59 -14.80 -14.02
CA ASN A 162 -0.37 -15.78 -12.95
C ASN A 162 -1.64 -16.03 -12.13
N PRO A 163 -2.57 -16.85 -12.62
CA PRO A 163 -3.83 -17.14 -11.93
C PRO A 163 -3.65 -17.75 -10.52
N LYS A 164 -2.53 -18.44 -10.25
CA LYS A 164 -2.22 -19.02 -8.94
C LYS A 164 -2.02 -17.94 -7.85
N SER A 165 -1.69 -16.71 -8.23
CA SER A 165 -1.54 -15.61 -7.28
C SER A 165 -2.88 -15.08 -6.73
N ARG A 166 -4.02 -15.63 -7.16
CA ARG A 166 -5.31 -15.42 -6.46
C ARG A 166 -5.35 -16.09 -5.09
N ASP A 167 -4.47 -17.06 -4.85
CA ASP A 167 -4.21 -17.66 -3.54
C ASP A 167 -2.97 -17.03 -2.90
N ILE A 168 -2.79 -17.25 -1.59
CA ILE A 168 -1.59 -16.81 -0.89
C ILE A 168 -0.48 -17.81 -1.21
N LEU A 169 0.54 -17.35 -1.93
CA LEU A 169 1.69 -18.15 -2.31
C LEU A 169 2.65 -18.33 -1.12
N PRO A 170 3.48 -19.39 -1.13
CA PRO A 170 4.56 -19.51 -0.15
C PRO A 170 5.53 -18.32 -0.20
N HIS A 171 5.89 -17.79 0.98
CA HIS A 171 6.85 -16.73 1.13
C HIS A 171 8.01 -17.19 2.00
N GLU A 172 9.22 -16.78 1.63
CA GLU A 172 10.44 -17.04 2.39
C GLU A 172 11.02 -15.73 2.93
N ARG A 173 11.47 -15.75 4.19
CA ARG A 173 12.11 -14.60 4.83
C ARG A 173 13.55 -14.51 4.39
N GLN A 174 13.94 -13.37 3.84
CA GLN A 174 15.31 -13.09 3.39
C GLN A 174 16.19 -12.72 4.59
N PRO A 175 17.31 -13.45 4.87
CA PRO A 175 18.11 -13.21 6.07
C PRO A 175 18.73 -11.80 6.17
N LYS A 176 19.08 -11.19 5.02
CA LYS A 176 19.76 -9.89 4.98
C LYS A 176 18.82 -8.69 5.09
N SER A 177 17.65 -8.74 4.48
CA SER A 177 16.71 -7.61 4.43
C SER A 177 15.53 -7.79 5.37
N ASN A 178 15.31 -9.00 5.88
CA ASN A 178 14.13 -9.42 6.63
C ASN A 178 12.81 -9.32 5.82
N ASP A 179 12.90 -9.07 4.51
CA ASP A 179 11.75 -9.06 3.63
C ASP A 179 11.19 -10.47 3.43
N LEU A 180 9.87 -10.59 3.28
CA LEU A 180 9.21 -11.80 2.82
C LEU A 180 9.10 -11.75 1.29
N VAL A 181 9.59 -12.80 0.62
CA VAL A 181 9.58 -12.89 -0.83
C VAL A 181 8.91 -14.16 -1.31
N ALA A 182 8.20 -14.08 -2.42
CA ALA A 182 7.59 -15.20 -3.13
C ALA A 182 8.30 -15.42 -4.47
N GLN A 183 8.23 -16.63 -4.99
CA GLN A 183 8.68 -16.91 -6.35
C GLN A 183 7.76 -16.23 -7.38
N ALA A 184 8.37 -15.61 -8.38
CA ALA A 184 7.67 -14.89 -9.43
C ALA A 184 8.38 -15.02 -10.77
N ASP A 185 7.61 -15.18 -11.83
CA ASP A 185 8.12 -15.07 -13.19
C ASP A 185 8.13 -13.60 -13.63
N ALA A 186 9.27 -12.95 -13.46
CA ALA A 186 9.41 -11.53 -13.80
C ALA A 186 9.20 -11.21 -15.31
N ALA A 187 9.24 -12.20 -16.20
CA ALA A 187 8.95 -11.99 -17.62
C ALA A 187 7.48 -11.57 -17.85
N GLN A 188 6.59 -11.90 -16.91
CA GLN A 188 5.17 -11.56 -16.96
C GLN A 188 4.84 -10.21 -16.31
N MET A 189 5.83 -9.49 -15.82
CA MET A 189 5.59 -8.24 -15.07
C MET A 189 5.10 -7.11 -15.95
N ARG A 190 4.34 -6.22 -15.34
CA ARG A 190 4.00 -4.89 -15.85
C ARG A 190 4.55 -3.82 -14.91
N THR A 191 5.29 -2.89 -15.46
CA THR A 191 5.74 -1.69 -14.74
C THR A 191 4.63 -0.66 -14.81
N VAL A 192 4.18 -0.16 -13.67
CA VAL A 192 3.10 0.83 -13.59
C VAL A 192 3.70 2.19 -13.26
N GLU A 193 3.85 3.03 -14.26
CA GLU A 193 4.20 4.44 -14.05
C GLU A 193 2.94 5.24 -13.73
N ALA A 194 3.03 6.14 -12.77
CA ALA A 194 1.90 6.91 -12.29
C ALA A 194 2.34 8.31 -11.83
N SER A 195 1.60 9.33 -12.25
CA SER A 195 1.81 10.71 -11.77
C SER A 195 1.47 10.84 -10.29
N ALA A 196 2.09 11.79 -9.63
CA ALA A 196 1.76 12.16 -8.26
C ALA A 196 0.27 12.45 -8.10
N GLY A 197 -0.33 11.92 -7.03
CA GLY A 197 -1.77 12.03 -6.78
C GLY A 197 -2.65 10.99 -7.48
N SER A 198 -2.06 10.07 -8.25
CA SER A 198 -2.77 8.88 -8.73
C SER A 198 -2.94 7.86 -7.60
N VAL A 199 -3.80 6.86 -7.80
CA VAL A 199 -3.91 5.67 -6.95
C VAL A 199 -3.74 4.43 -7.81
N VAL A 200 -2.72 3.63 -7.52
CA VAL A 200 -2.58 2.27 -8.06
C VAL A 200 -3.17 1.32 -7.02
N ALA A 201 -4.38 0.85 -7.28
CA ALA A 201 -5.11 -0.04 -6.38
C ALA A 201 -4.86 -1.49 -6.79
N PHE A 202 -4.45 -2.34 -5.85
CA PHE A 202 -4.22 -3.76 -6.13
C PHE A 202 -4.61 -4.65 -4.95
N SER A 203 -4.96 -5.90 -5.29
CA SER A 203 -5.28 -6.93 -4.31
C SER A 203 -4.06 -7.30 -3.47
N SER A 204 -4.26 -7.52 -2.18
CA SER A 204 -3.22 -8.02 -1.27
C SER A 204 -2.64 -9.38 -1.70
N ARG A 205 -3.31 -10.09 -2.59
CA ARG A 205 -2.85 -11.34 -3.20
C ARG A 205 -2.11 -11.14 -4.53
N LEU A 206 -2.06 -9.92 -5.07
CA LEU A 206 -1.33 -9.66 -6.30
C LEU A 206 0.18 -9.66 -6.03
N LEU A 207 0.94 -10.45 -6.82
CA LEU A 207 2.40 -10.38 -6.79
C LEU A 207 2.87 -9.02 -7.26
N HIS A 208 3.64 -8.36 -6.42
CA HIS A 208 4.21 -7.05 -6.74
C HIS A 208 5.62 -6.90 -6.18
N SER A 209 6.36 -5.97 -6.76
CA SER A 209 7.71 -5.62 -6.37
C SER A 209 7.99 -4.15 -6.69
N THR A 210 9.10 -3.61 -6.20
CA THR A 210 9.58 -2.29 -6.64
C THR A 210 11.08 -2.32 -6.84
N GLY A 211 11.57 -1.72 -7.94
CA GLY A 211 12.99 -1.56 -8.22
C GLY A 211 13.69 -0.59 -7.26
N PRO A 212 15.02 -0.43 -7.37
CA PRO A 212 15.74 0.62 -6.66
C PRO A 212 15.32 2.00 -7.18
N ASN A 213 15.52 3.04 -6.38
CA ASN A 213 15.43 4.41 -6.86
C ASN A 213 16.81 4.83 -7.38
N LEU A 214 16.95 4.95 -8.69
CA LEU A 214 18.20 5.35 -9.36
C LEU A 214 18.24 6.86 -9.66
N SER A 215 17.13 7.58 -9.40
CA SER A 215 17.05 9.02 -9.61
C SER A 215 17.72 9.78 -8.45
N SER A 216 17.99 11.08 -8.68
CA SER A 216 18.56 11.99 -7.67
C SER A 216 17.53 12.54 -6.67
N ARG A 217 16.26 12.11 -6.73
CA ARG A 217 15.15 12.60 -5.90
C ARG A 217 14.56 11.49 -5.02
N LEU A 218 13.92 11.89 -3.92
CA LEU A 218 13.11 10.97 -3.12
C LEU A 218 11.95 10.42 -3.95
N ARG A 219 11.58 9.15 -3.71
CA ARG A 219 10.33 8.58 -4.16
C ARG A 219 9.46 8.24 -2.94
N ARG A 220 8.44 9.05 -2.69
CA ARG A 220 7.54 8.94 -1.56
C ARG A 220 6.22 8.33 -1.99
N VAL A 221 5.71 7.43 -1.18
CA VAL A 221 4.42 6.78 -1.37
C VAL A 221 3.68 6.71 -0.05
N TYR A 222 2.38 6.91 -0.11
CA TYR A 222 1.47 6.59 0.97
C TYR A 222 0.62 5.38 0.57
N LEU A 223 0.59 4.35 1.41
CA LEU A 223 -0.29 3.21 1.24
C LEU A 223 -1.45 3.32 2.20
N ALA A 224 -2.66 3.15 1.66
CA ALA A 224 -3.89 3.01 2.41
C ALA A 224 -4.49 1.63 2.10
N GLN A 225 -4.79 0.84 3.12
CA GLN A 225 -5.31 -0.51 2.94
C GLN A 225 -6.71 -0.63 3.53
N TYR A 226 -7.58 -1.33 2.78
CA TYR A 226 -8.99 -1.50 3.12
C TYR A 226 -9.40 -2.96 2.98
N THR A 227 -10.29 -3.41 3.84
CA THR A 227 -10.78 -4.79 3.90
C THR A 227 -12.30 -4.84 3.94
N VAL A 228 -12.88 -5.96 3.55
CA VAL A 228 -14.34 -6.20 3.61
C VAL A 228 -14.79 -6.78 4.95
N GLU A 229 -13.86 -7.14 5.81
CA GLU A 229 -14.14 -7.70 7.13
C GLU A 229 -13.09 -7.31 8.17
N ALA A 230 -13.45 -7.40 9.44
CA ALA A 230 -12.51 -7.21 10.55
C ALA A 230 -11.55 -8.40 10.63
N MET A 231 -10.26 -8.20 10.31
CA MET A 231 -9.25 -9.24 10.43
C MET A 231 -8.83 -9.43 11.89
N LEU A 232 -8.98 -10.65 12.40
CA LEU A 232 -8.66 -11.00 13.77
C LEU A 232 -7.40 -11.87 13.85
N ASN A 233 -6.56 -11.63 14.85
CA ASN A 233 -5.41 -12.49 15.11
C ASN A 233 -5.86 -13.88 15.60
N PRO A 234 -5.28 -14.97 15.07
CA PRO A 234 -5.53 -16.31 15.56
C PRO A 234 -5.23 -16.41 17.07
N GLY A 235 -6.04 -17.17 17.77
CA GLY A 235 -5.87 -17.40 19.23
C GLY A 235 -6.34 -16.27 20.12
N THR A 236 -5.85 -15.04 19.92
CA THR A 236 -6.24 -13.89 20.80
C THR A 236 -7.59 -13.27 20.42
N ARG A 237 -8.03 -13.45 19.20
CA ARG A 237 -9.24 -12.82 18.62
C ARG A 237 -9.24 -11.28 18.67
N HIS A 238 -8.12 -10.65 18.97
CA HIS A 238 -7.98 -9.20 18.87
C HIS A 238 -7.84 -8.77 17.42
N LEU A 239 -8.29 -7.55 17.10
CA LEU A 239 -8.07 -6.93 15.79
C LEU A 239 -6.58 -6.93 15.45
N ARG A 240 -6.27 -7.37 14.21
CA ARG A 240 -4.89 -7.37 13.74
C ARG A 240 -4.36 -5.95 13.53
N ASN A 241 -5.18 -5.07 12.97
CA ASN A 241 -4.85 -3.66 12.75
C ASN A 241 -6.05 -2.79 13.11
N ASN A 242 -6.72 -2.22 12.11
CA ASN A 242 -7.94 -1.44 12.31
C ASN A 242 -9.12 -2.12 11.60
N ALA A 243 -10.33 -1.76 12.00
CA ALA A 243 -11.58 -2.10 11.32
C ALA A 243 -12.53 -0.91 11.46
N VAL A 244 -12.10 0.27 10.96
CA VAL A 244 -12.92 1.49 11.00
C VAL A 244 -13.79 1.53 9.75
N PRO A 245 -15.12 1.55 9.87
CA PRO A 245 -16.00 1.55 8.69
C PRO A 245 -15.73 2.76 7.79
N LEU A 246 -15.59 2.52 6.49
CA LEU A 246 -15.57 3.53 5.43
C LEU A 246 -16.87 3.51 4.65
N LEU A 247 -17.34 2.30 4.28
CA LEU A 247 -18.61 2.05 3.63
C LEU A 247 -19.41 1.04 4.45
N TRP A 248 -20.74 1.26 4.53
CA TRP A 248 -21.68 0.35 5.14
C TRP A 248 -22.97 0.34 4.33
N HIS A 249 -23.32 -0.83 3.78
CA HIS A 249 -24.45 -0.99 2.84
C HIS A 249 -24.42 0.01 1.67
N GLY A 250 -23.20 0.26 1.14
CA GLY A 250 -22.97 1.17 0.02
C GLY A 250 -22.90 2.65 0.40
N GLU A 251 -23.24 3.01 1.62
CA GLU A 251 -23.21 4.41 2.10
C GLU A 251 -21.90 4.72 2.80
N GLN A 252 -21.35 5.91 2.52
CA GLN A 252 -20.13 6.36 3.21
C GLN A 252 -20.43 6.70 4.68
N VAL A 253 -19.67 6.07 5.59
CA VAL A 253 -19.80 6.32 7.03
C VAL A 253 -19.05 7.59 7.41
N THR A 254 -19.73 8.50 8.10
CA THR A 254 -19.08 9.68 8.68
C THR A 254 -18.29 9.24 9.90
N VAL A 255 -16.96 9.37 9.84
CA VAL A 255 -16.08 9.06 10.97
C VAL A 255 -15.71 10.36 11.67
N ALA A 256 -16.13 10.51 12.91
CA ALA A 256 -15.84 11.67 13.75
C ALA A 256 -14.34 11.76 14.11
#